data_2064b338da4c879a2a01dc8e5000782a
#
_entry.id   2064b338da4c879a2a01dc8e5000782a
#
_cell.length_a   1.000
_cell.length_b   1.000
_cell.length_c   1.000
_cell.angle_alpha   90.00
_cell.angle_beta   90.00
_cell.angle_gamma   90.00
#
_symmetry.space_group_name_H-M   'P 1'
#
loop_
_entity.id
_entity.type
_entity.pdbx_description
1 polymer ?
#
loop_
_entity_poly.entity_id
_entity_poly.type
_entity_poly.pdbx_seq_one_letter_code
_entity_poly.pdbx_strand_id
1 'polypeptide(L)'
;MVDTWFLDSIEVVRGPASVLYGRSSPGGIVALTSRKPSFDPGGEIKLFAGNNNQRGAMFDVTGPVDDNDRVAVRLSGMTRYADSQFDPLKEERYALMPSLTWRITDNTRLDLMAYLHRDPEGGSHSGLPYDGTVVPHSGKKISNTFFEGEDDYDKYDRRENMVGYNIEHLFDSGWSVRQKLRYLHTKVELNQVYAAGWLNDTELNRGYSGSDEKMNAITLDNQVDGSFDTGAVNHRVLIGMDYQDRTNNVTGYYGGFPPIDAFHPVYGAKPDYITQYSREKHKLRQTGYYLQDQMSIDRWRLTLGGRYDQVSVSNVDNFNHTRSDLDKNNFSSRAALLYLFDNGVAPYVSYSTAFTPTSFAD
;
A
#
# COMPACT_ATOMS: atom_id res chain seq x y z
N MET A 1 1.60 4.65 0.70
CA MET A 1 2.61 3.56 0.79
C MET A 1 3.57 3.93 1.90
N VAL A 2 3.89 2.99 2.79
CA VAL A 2 4.86 3.22 3.88
C VAL A 2 6.24 3.47 3.27
N ASP A 3 6.94 4.51 3.76
CA ASP A 3 8.29 4.83 3.29
C ASP A 3 9.29 3.75 3.72
N THR A 4 10.29 3.50 2.87
CA THR A 4 11.29 2.44 3.09
C THR A 4 12.11 2.63 4.36
N TRP A 5 12.22 3.85 4.88
CA TRP A 5 12.88 4.14 6.16
C TRP A 5 12.28 3.37 7.33
N PHE A 6 10.98 3.11 7.32
CA PHE A 6 10.25 2.43 8.39
C PHE A 6 10.21 0.91 8.22
N LEU A 7 10.81 0.38 7.16
CA LEU A 7 10.75 -1.05 6.84
C LEU A 7 12.00 -1.78 7.30
N ASP A 8 11.79 -2.96 7.83
CA ASP A 8 12.82 -3.95 8.11
C ASP A 8 13.14 -4.77 6.86
N SER A 9 12.09 -5.22 6.14
CA SER A 9 12.25 -5.98 4.91
C SER A 9 11.16 -5.67 3.87
N ILE A 10 11.52 -5.91 2.60
CA ILE A 10 10.63 -5.89 1.44
C ILE A 10 10.80 -7.24 0.74
N GLU A 11 9.73 -8.01 0.68
CA GLU A 11 9.73 -9.33 0.08
C GLU A 11 8.82 -9.37 -1.14
N VAL A 12 9.31 -9.95 -2.24
CA VAL A 12 8.53 -10.14 -3.47
C VAL A 12 8.13 -11.60 -3.57
N VAL A 13 6.85 -11.89 -3.36
CA VAL A 13 6.29 -13.22 -3.55
C VAL A 13 5.73 -13.30 -4.97
N ARG A 14 6.39 -14.07 -5.83
CA ARG A 14 6.02 -14.21 -7.25
C ARG A 14 4.98 -15.31 -7.43
N GLY A 15 4.03 -15.06 -8.34
CA GLY A 15 2.95 -15.98 -8.67
C GLY A 15 1.76 -15.87 -7.72
N PRO A 16 0.74 -16.72 -7.91
CA PRO A 16 -0.51 -16.67 -7.15
C PRO A 16 -0.30 -16.89 -5.64
N ALA A 17 -0.73 -15.94 -4.81
CA ALA A 17 -0.53 -15.95 -3.35
C ALA A 17 -1.85 -15.94 -2.56
N SER A 18 -3.00 -16.15 -3.22
CA SER A 18 -4.33 -15.97 -2.61
C SER A 18 -4.61 -16.90 -1.44
N VAL A 19 -4.04 -18.09 -1.38
CA VAL A 19 -4.29 -19.04 -0.29
C VAL A 19 -3.94 -18.46 1.09
N LEU A 20 -2.85 -17.71 1.21
CA LEU A 20 -2.41 -17.13 2.49
C LEU A 20 -2.78 -15.65 2.64
N TYR A 21 -2.92 -14.92 1.52
CA TYR A 21 -3.09 -13.47 1.53
C TYR A 21 -4.46 -12.99 1.04
N GLY A 22 -5.36 -13.93 0.69
CA GLY A 22 -6.66 -13.61 0.13
C GLY A 22 -6.58 -13.02 -1.27
N ARG A 23 -7.28 -11.93 -1.51
CA ARG A 23 -7.26 -11.26 -2.81
C ARG A 23 -5.85 -10.83 -3.20
N SER A 24 -5.32 -11.40 -4.28
CA SER A 24 -3.99 -11.07 -4.81
C SER A 24 -3.95 -11.12 -6.33
N SER A 25 -3.03 -10.34 -6.91
CA SER A 25 -2.73 -10.42 -8.34
C SER A 25 -2.13 -11.80 -8.69
N PRO A 26 -2.42 -12.36 -9.87
CA PRO A 26 -1.74 -13.56 -10.36
C PRO A 26 -0.22 -13.40 -10.50
N GLY A 27 0.27 -12.16 -10.68
CA GLY A 27 1.70 -11.85 -10.75
C GLY A 27 2.42 -11.94 -9.41
N GLY A 28 1.70 -11.84 -8.31
CA GLY A 28 2.26 -11.91 -6.95
C GLY A 28 1.93 -10.70 -6.08
N ILE A 29 2.63 -10.60 -4.96
CA ILE A 29 2.51 -9.53 -3.98
C ILE A 29 3.88 -9.01 -3.55
N VAL A 30 3.91 -7.75 -3.10
CA VAL A 30 5.05 -7.18 -2.37
C VAL A 30 4.66 -7.08 -0.90
N ALA A 31 5.32 -7.86 -0.05
CA ALA A 31 5.12 -7.85 1.39
C ALA A 31 6.10 -6.87 2.03
N LEU A 32 5.58 -5.98 2.88
CA LEU A 32 6.34 -4.96 3.60
C LEU A 32 6.30 -5.28 5.09
N THR A 33 7.47 -5.45 5.70
CA THR A 33 7.60 -5.68 7.14
C THR A 33 8.15 -4.43 7.80
N SER A 34 7.41 -3.85 8.75
CA SER A 34 7.86 -2.69 9.51
C SER A 34 8.90 -3.07 10.55
N ARG A 35 9.84 -2.16 10.83
CA ARG A 35 10.81 -2.30 11.92
C ARG A 35 10.09 -2.45 13.25
N LYS A 36 10.52 -3.42 14.06
CA LYS A 36 10.00 -3.67 15.41
C LYS A 36 10.94 -3.11 16.48
N PRO A 37 10.44 -2.81 17.68
CA PRO A 37 11.29 -2.52 18.84
C PRO A 37 12.31 -3.62 19.09
N SER A 38 13.55 -3.22 19.44
CA SER A 38 14.61 -4.10 19.88
C SER A 38 14.84 -3.92 21.39
N PHE A 39 15.18 -5.00 22.07
CA PHE A 39 15.65 -4.94 23.47
C PHE A 39 17.15 -4.58 23.55
N ASP A 40 17.88 -4.65 22.44
CA ASP A 40 19.22 -4.08 22.32
C ASP A 40 19.08 -2.59 21.99
N PRO A 41 19.58 -1.67 22.85
CA PRO A 41 19.52 -0.24 22.59
C PRO A 41 20.26 0.13 21.33
N GLY A 42 19.66 1.00 20.52
CA GLY A 42 20.28 1.46 19.28
C GLY A 42 19.60 2.71 18.71
N GLY A 43 20.27 3.37 17.81
CA GLY A 43 19.70 4.52 17.13
C GLY A 43 20.53 4.97 15.93
N GLU A 44 19.86 5.65 15.01
CA GLU A 44 20.43 6.18 13.79
C GLU A 44 19.82 7.57 13.53
N ILE A 45 20.65 8.52 13.12
CA ILE A 45 20.23 9.82 12.59
C ILE A 45 20.85 9.96 11.19
N LYS A 46 20.03 10.29 10.20
CA LYS A 46 20.47 10.53 8.83
C LYS A 46 20.05 11.93 8.40
N LEU A 47 21.01 12.72 7.95
CA LEU A 47 20.78 13.99 7.29
C LEU A 47 21.19 13.85 5.83
N PHE A 48 20.42 14.42 4.91
CA PHE A 48 20.75 14.40 3.49
C PHE A 48 20.39 15.70 2.80
N ALA A 49 21.15 16.02 1.77
CA ALA A 49 20.91 17.11 0.84
C ALA A 49 21.28 16.65 -0.57
N GLY A 50 20.65 17.21 -1.58
CA GLY A 50 20.87 16.82 -2.98
C GLY A 50 20.47 17.90 -3.97
N ASN A 51 20.43 17.55 -5.24
CA ASN A 51 19.95 18.39 -6.31
C ASN A 51 18.45 18.71 -6.12
N ASN A 52 17.94 19.71 -6.85
CA ASN A 52 16.54 20.16 -6.75
C ASN A 52 16.18 20.54 -5.31
N ASN A 53 17.08 21.25 -4.62
CA ASN A 53 16.87 21.69 -3.24
C ASN A 53 16.46 20.55 -2.29
N GLN A 54 16.78 19.30 -2.65
CA GLN A 54 16.45 18.14 -1.82
C GLN A 54 17.16 18.22 -0.47
N ARG A 55 16.40 18.10 0.60
CA ARG A 55 16.91 18.08 1.97
C ARG A 55 15.98 17.31 2.89
N GLY A 56 16.53 16.75 3.94
CA GLY A 56 15.72 16.04 4.91
C GLY A 56 16.52 15.50 6.08
N ALA A 57 15.76 15.01 7.04
CA ALA A 57 16.28 14.35 8.22
C ALA A 57 15.46 13.10 8.53
N MET A 58 16.14 12.07 8.99
CA MET A 58 15.52 10.83 9.46
C MET A 58 16.14 10.45 10.79
N PHE A 59 15.36 9.89 11.67
CA PHE A 59 15.87 9.34 12.93
C PHE A 59 15.16 8.03 13.25
N ASP A 60 15.86 7.19 13.98
CA ASP A 60 15.37 5.92 14.48
C ASP A 60 16.02 5.63 15.83
N VAL A 61 15.25 5.34 16.86
CA VAL A 61 15.77 5.01 18.18
C VAL A 61 14.94 3.88 18.77
N THR A 62 15.60 2.89 19.39
CA THR A 62 14.98 1.74 20.01
C THR A 62 15.73 1.32 21.27
N GLY A 63 15.02 0.69 22.19
CA GLY A 63 15.61 0.10 23.40
C GLY A 63 14.55 -0.32 24.40
N PRO A 64 14.97 -1.07 25.46
CA PRO A 64 14.11 -1.39 26.59
C PRO A 64 13.79 -0.12 27.40
N VAL A 65 12.62 -0.11 28.02
CA VAL A 65 12.17 0.99 28.91
C VAL A 65 11.92 0.53 30.35
N ASP A 66 12.18 -0.74 30.63
CA ASP A 66 12.07 -1.34 31.96
C ASP A 66 13.34 -2.17 32.29
N ASP A 67 13.65 -2.31 33.58
CA ASP A 67 14.87 -3.00 34.06
C ASP A 67 14.81 -4.52 33.85
N ASN A 68 13.66 -5.08 33.46
CA ASN A 68 13.44 -6.51 33.29
C ASN A 68 13.42 -6.94 31.80
N ASP A 69 13.71 -6.04 30.86
CA ASP A 69 13.64 -6.27 29.43
C ASP A 69 12.29 -6.85 28.95
N ARG A 70 11.19 -6.44 29.60
CA ARG A 70 9.84 -6.86 29.21
C ARG A 70 9.18 -5.92 28.22
N VAL A 71 9.54 -4.64 28.26
CA VAL A 71 8.99 -3.60 27.38
C VAL A 71 10.11 -2.93 26.60
N ALA A 72 10.03 -2.98 25.30
CA ALA A 72 10.88 -2.21 24.39
C ALA A 72 10.05 -1.25 23.54
N VAL A 73 10.62 -0.10 23.25
CA VAL A 73 9.99 0.91 22.37
C VAL A 73 10.88 1.20 21.16
N ARG A 74 10.26 1.67 20.10
CA ARG A 74 10.94 2.24 18.93
C ARG A 74 10.19 3.48 18.47
N LEU A 75 10.94 4.53 18.18
CA LEU A 75 10.43 5.73 17.58
C LEU A 75 11.25 6.04 16.33
N SER A 76 10.62 5.97 15.17
CA SER A 76 11.22 6.33 13.88
C SER A 76 10.49 7.53 13.30
N GLY A 77 11.21 8.44 12.68
CA GLY A 77 10.62 9.62 12.05
C GLY A 77 11.40 10.08 10.84
N MET A 78 10.74 10.85 9.98
CA MET A 78 11.36 11.47 8.81
C MET A 78 10.69 12.76 8.40
N THR A 79 11.49 13.65 7.81
CA THR A 79 11.04 14.77 6.99
C THR A 79 11.85 14.83 5.71
N ARG A 80 11.17 15.11 4.61
CA ARG A 80 11.79 15.29 3.28
C ARG A 80 11.16 16.49 2.60
N TYR A 81 11.99 17.27 1.93
CA TYR A 81 11.62 18.35 1.02
C TYR A 81 12.42 18.22 -0.27
N ALA A 82 11.83 18.49 -1.41
CA ALA A 82 12.50 18.65 -2.69
C ALA A 82 11.67 19.56 -3.61
N ASP A 83 12.33 20.30 -4.50
CA ASP A 83 11.67 20.89 -5.63
C ASP A 83 11.44 19.80 -6.68
N SER A 84 10.32 19.82 -7.38
CA SER A 84 10.05 18.95 -8.52
C SER A 84 10.91 19.34 -9.73
N GLN A 85 10.92 18.49 -10.75
CA GLN A 85 11.44 18.84 -12.07
C GLN A 85 10.63 19.97 -12.74
N PHE A 86 9.35 20.07 -12.39
CA PHE A 86 8.41 21.03 -12.97
C PHE A 86 8.25 22.24 -12.04
N ASP A 87 8.61 23.42 -12.52
CA ASP A 87 8.37 24.66 -11.79
C ASP A 87 6.88 25.00 -11.78
N PRO A 88 6.24 25.35 -10.66
CA PRO A 88 6.74 25.60 -9.30
C PRO A 88 6.53 24.44 -8.31
N LEU A 89 6.28 23.24 -8.76
CA LEU A 89 5.86 22.11 -7.93
C LEU A 89 6.92 21.70 -6.90
N LYS A 90 6.46 21.27 -5.73
CA LYS A 90 7.28 20.81 -4.61
C LYS A 90 6.82 19.43 -4.13
N GLU A 91 7.73 18.75 -3.44
CA GLU A 91 7.46 17.53 -2.72
C GLU A 91 7.81 17.68 -1.25
N GLU A 92 6.83 17.50 -0.38
CA GLU A 92 7.04 17.51 1.06
C GLU A 92 6.49 16.24 1.69
N ARG A 93 7.23 15.69 2.66
CA ARG A 93 6.81 14.50 3.43
C ARG A 93 7.22 14.61 4.88
N TYR A 94 6.28 14.23 5.73
CA TYR A 94 6.48 14.04 7.17
C TYR A 94 5.91 12.69 7.56
N ALA A 95 6.68 11.90 8.32
CA ALA A 95 6.18 10.65 8.83
C ALA A 95 6.79 10.32 10.21
N LEU A 96 5.99 9.65 11.04
CA LEU A 96 6.35 9.21 12.38
C LEU A 96 5.79 7.82 12.63
N MET A 97 6.60 6.92 13.19
CA MET A 97 6.19 5.56 13.54
C MET A 97 6.63 5.21 14.96
N PRO A 98 5.81 5.50 15.99
CA PRO A 98 6.00 4.94 17.31
C PRO A 98 5.55 3.48 17.34
N SER A 99 6.29 2.64 18.06
CA SER A 99 5.95 1.23 18.28
C SER A 99 6.43 0.75 19.63
N LEU A 100 5.78 -0.30 20.15
CA LEU A 100 6.06 -0.91 21.43
C LEU A 100 5.95 -2.42 21.30
N THR A 101 6.89 -3.13 21.90
CA THR A 101 6.84 -4.57 22.13
C THR A 101 6.77 -4.83 23.63
N TRP A 102 5.78 -5.61 24.05
CA TRP A 102 5.60 -6.03 25.43
C TRP A 102 5.59 -7.55 25.55
N ARG A 103 6.55 -8.11 26.27
CA ARG A 103 6.57 -9.50 26.74
C ARG A 103 5.68 -9.62 27.98
N ILE A 104 4.37 -9.83 27.79
CA ILE A 104 3.38 -9.91 28.87
C ILE A 104 3.74 -11.07 29.81
N THR A 105 4.08 -12.22 29.21
CA THR A 105 4.71 -13.38 29.87
C THR A 105 5.87 -13.87 29.00
N ASP A 106 6.59 -14.89 29.42
CA ASP A 106 7.66 -15.50 28.61
C ASP A 106 7.12 -16.10 27.31
N ASN A 107 5.85 -16.49 27.32
CA ASN A 107 5.16 -17.12 26.17
C ASN A 107 4.16 -16.20 25.47
N THR A 108 3.93 -14.96 25.96
CA THR A 108 2.95 -14.03 25.39
C THR A 108 3.60 -12.70 25.06
N ARG A 109 3.52 -12.32 23.80
CA ARG A 109 4.06 -11.06 23.26
C ARG A 109 2.96 -10.22 22.61
N LEU A 110 2.98 -8.93 22.88
CA LEU A 110 2.15 -7.92 22.24
C LEU A 110 3.04 -6.89 21.56
N ASP A 111 2.85 -6.71 20.26
CA ASP A 111 3.45 -5.62 19.47
C ASP A 111 2.34 -4.60 19.16
N LEU A 112 2.56 -3.32 19.48
CA LEU A 112 1.71 -2.20 19.11
C LEU A 112 2.46 -1.29 18.14
N MET A 113 1.76 -0.70 17.17
CA MET A 113 2.33 0.26 16.25
C MET A 113 1.34 1.32 15.81
N ALA A 114 1.83 2.53 15.56
CA ALA A 114 1.12 3.54 14.80
C ALA A 114 2.03 4.08 13.68
N TYR A 115 1.44 4.47 12.57
CA TYR A 115 2.12 5.15 11.47
C TYR A 115 1.33 6.39 11.11
N LEU A 116 1.94 7.55 11.24
CA LEU A 116 1.37 8.85 10.98
C LEU A 116 2.15 9.47 9.81
N HIS A 117 1.46 9.78 8.73
CA HIS A 117 2.09 10.24 7.51
C HIS A 117 1.31 11.39 6.88
N ARG A 118 2.03 12.38 6.36
CA ARG A 118 1.48 13.47 5.59
C ARG A 118 2.43 13.87 4.46
N ASP A 119 1.90 13.96 3.25
CA ASP A 119 2.48 14.65 2.09
C ASP A 119 1.60 15.89 1.83
N PRO A 120 1.94 17.09 2.35
CA PRO A 120 1.14 18.30 2.08
C PRO A 120 1.30 18.77 0.64
N GLU A 121 2.43 18.47 0.02
CA GLU A 121 2.81 18.77 -1.35
C GLU A 121 3.35 17.49 -2.00
N GLY A 122 2.64 16.94 -2.98
CA GLY A 122 2.98 15.65 -3.61
C GLY A 122 3.64 15.76 -4.98
N GLY A 123 3.89 16.97 -5.50
CA GLY A 123 4.55 17.19 -6.79
C GLY A 123 3.80 16.60 -7.99
N SER A 124 2.46 16.57 -7.92
CA SER A 124 1.64 15.95 -8.97
C SER A 124 1.53 16.84 -10.21
N HIS A 125 1.71 16.23 -11.39
CA HIS A 125 1.43 16.86 -12.67
C HIS A 125 0.77 15.84 -13.61
N SER A 126 0.15 16.31 -14.71
CA SER A 126 -0.38 15.44 -15.76
C SER A 126 0.70 15.04 -16.77
N GLY A 127 0.31 14.39 -17.84
CA GLY A 127 1.21 14.15 -18.97
C GLY A 127 1.12 15.28 -20.01
N LEU A 128 2.24 15.57 -20.66
CA LEU A 128 2.28 16.46 -21.81
C LEU A 128 2.09 15.66 -23.12
N PRO A 129 1.59 16.29 -24.22
CA PRO A 129 1.44 15.60 -25.49
C PRO A 129 2.76 15.06 -26.02
N TYR A 130 2.70 13.90 -26.69
CA TYR A 130 3.85 13.30 -27.41
C TYR A 130 4.46 14.26 -28.45
N ASP A 131 3.57 14.94 -29.19
CA ASP A 131 3.90 16.05 -30.07
C ASP A 131 4.19 17.29 -29.21
N GLY A 132 5.38 17.82 -29.32
CA GLY A 132 5.94 18.87 -28.47
C GLY A 132 6.92 18.38 -27.41
N THR A 133 6.90 17.10 -27.05
CA THR A 133 7.87 16.51 -26.09
C THR A 133 8.82 15.53 -26.77
N VAL A 134 8.36 14.41 -27.27
CA VAL A 134 9.19 13.40 -27.94
C VAL A 134 9.54 13.86 -29.35
N VAL A 135 8.55 14.30 -30.13
CA VAL A 135 8.76 14.95 -31.42
C VAL A 135 8.46 16.44 -31.32
N PRO A 136 9.09 17.31 -32.15
CA PRO A 136 8.77 18.74 -32.16
C PRO A 136 7.35 19.01 -32.63
N HIS A 137 6.62 19.94 -31.99
CA HIS A 137 5.40 20.55 -32.45
C HIS A 137 5.73 21.87 -33.15
N SER A 138 5.31 22.06 -34.41
CA SER A 138 5.64 23.25 -35.20
C SER A 138 7.12 23.65 -35.15
N GLY A 139 8.00 22.63 -35.16
CA GLY A 139 9.46 22.79 -35.10
C GLY A 139 10.06 23.11 -33.75
N LYS A 140 9.28 23.14 -32.65
CA LYS A 140 9.73 23.44 -31.30
C LYS A 140 9.45 22.29 -30.34
N LYS A 141 10.23 22.23 -29.24
CA LYS A 141 9.98 21.34 -28.10
C LYS A 141 9.65 22.15 -26.85
N ILE A 142 8.69 21.63 -26.08
CA ILE A 142 8.35 22.13 -24.76
C ILE A 142 9.54 21.95 -23.82
N SER A 143 9.79 22.89 -22.91
CA SER A 143 10.81 22.76 -21.86
C SER A 143 10.52 21.54 -20.99
N ASN A 144 11.56 20.83 -20.56
CA ASN A 144 11.43 19.72 -19.62
C ASN A 144 11.07 20.17 -18.18
N THR A 145 11.07 21.49 -17.92
CA THR A 145 10.63 22.09 -16.65
C THR A 145 9.24 22.74 -16.76
N PHE A 146 8.63 22.70 -17.97
CA PHE A 146 7.33 23.31 -18.19
C PHE A 146 6.25 22.62 -17.36
N PHE A 147 5.44 23.40 -16.67
CA PHE A 147 4.28 23.00 -15.92
C PHE A 147 3.02 23.42 -16.64
N GLU A 148 2.15 22.48 -16.99
CA GLU A 148 0.88 22.71 -17.69
C GLU A 148 -0.24 23.22 -16.78
N GLY A 149 -0.03 23.08 -15.45
CA GLY A 149 -1.00 23.37 -14.43
C GLY A 149 -1.04 24.83 -13.97
N GLU A 150 -1.65 25.03 -12.81
CA GLU A 150 -1.72 26.31 -12.11
C GLU A 150 -1.44 26.07 -10.61
N ASP A 151 -0.44 26.75 -10.06
CA ASP A 151 0.02 26.56 -8.67
C ASP A 151 -1.09 26.80 -7.63
N ASP A 152 -2.00 27.74 -7.88
CA ASP A 152 -3.12 28.05 -7.00
C ASP A 152 -4.21 26.95 -7.00
N TYR A 153 -4.25 26.06 -7.99
CA TYR A 153 -5.30 25.06 -8.19
C TYR A 153 -4.79 23.63 -8.14
N ASP A 154 -3.56 23.39 -8.57
CA ASP A 154 -2.94 22.05 -8.49
C ASP A 154 -2.61 21.73 -7.04
N LYS A 155 -3.03 20.55 -6.60
CA LYS A 155 -2.86 20.10 -5.22
C LYS A 155 -2.78 18.60 -5.13
N TYR A 156 -1.85 18.11 -4.34
CA TYR A 156 -1.81 16.73 -3.92
C TYR A 156 -1.45 16.66 -2.42
N ASP A 157 -2.48 16.76 -1.56
CA ASP A 157 -2.35 16.57 -0.09
C ASP A 157 -2.79 15.14 0.25
N ARG A 158 -1.91 14.37 0.87
CA ARG A 158 -2.21 13.03 1.36
C ARG A 158 -1.89 12.89 2.83
N ARG A 159 -2.85 12.33 3.57
CA ARG A 159 -2.68 11.92 4.98
C ARG A 159 -3.00 10.45 5.12
N GLU A 160 -2.14 9.74 5.85
CA GLU A 160 -2.32 8.32 6.12
C GLU A 160 -2.01 8.06 7.60
N ASN A 161 -3.00 7.58 8.32
CA ASN A 161 -2.86 7.21 9.72
C ASN A 161 -3.22 5.74 9.87
N MET A 162 -2.29 4.95 10.41
CA MET A 162 -2.47 3.54 10.66
C MET A 162 -2.15 3.24 12.12
N VAL A 163 -2.97 2.42 12.75
CA VAL A 163 -2.69 1.85 14.07
C VAL A 163 -2.96 0.36 14.02
N GLY A 164 -2.21 -0.41 14.80
CA GLY A 164 -2.42 -1.84 14.84
C GLY A 164 -1.70 -2.51 15.98
N TYR A 165 -2.09 -3.78 16.18
CA TYR A 165 -1.41 -4.67 17.10
C TYR A 165 -1.19 -6.06 16.50
N ASN A 166 -0.24 -6.78 17.07
CA ASN A 166 -0.04 -8.21 16.90
C ASN A 166 0.16 -8.81 18.29
N ILE A 167 -0.73 -9.72 18.68
CA ILE A 167 -0.57 -10.52 19.90
C ILE A 167 -0.31 -11.96 19.52
N GLU A 168 0.66 -12.58 20.20
CA GLU A 168 1.05 -13.96 19.99
C GLU A 168 1.23 -14.65 21.34
N HIS A 169 0.71 -15.88 21.42
CA HIS A 169 0.90 -16.76 22.58
C HIS A 169 1.42 -18.12 22.10
N LEU A 170 2.55 -18.54 22.66
CA LEU A 170 3.15 -19.84 22.42
C LEU A 170 2.80 -20.77 23.59
N PHE A 171 2.09 -21.87 23.32
CA PHE A 171 1.77 -22.90 24.29
C PHE A 171 2.96 -23.84 24.52
N ASP A 172 3.01 -24.48 25.66
CA ASP A 172 4.06 -25.49 25.99
C ASP A 172 4.07 -26.68 25.03
N SER A 173 2.92 -26.94 24.39
CA SER A 173 2.79 -27.94 23.32
C SER A 173 3.49 -27.60 22.00
N GLY A 174 4.07 -26.41 21.86
CA GLY A 174 4.67 -25.90 20.63
C GLY A 174 3.67 -25.32 19.63
N TRP A 175 2.37 -25.29 19.96
CA TRP A 175 1.37 -24.57 19.18
C TRP A 175 1.39 -23.09 19.50
N SER A 176 1.11 -22.24 18.50
CA SER A 176 0.93 -20.82 18.70
C SER A 176 -0.42 -20.33 18.22
N VAL A 177 -0.91 -19.28 18.89
CA VAL A 177 -2.09 -18.51 18.48
C VAL A 177 -1.67 -17.08 18.27
N ARG A 178 -2.06 -16.52 17.14
CA ARG A 178 -1.70 -15.15 16.74
C ARG A 178 -2.92 -14.40 16.27
N GLN A 179 -3.05 -13.14 16.71
CA GLN A 179 -4.06 -12.23 16.20
C GLN A 179 -3.40 -10.92 15.80
N LYS A 180 -3.72 -10.45 14.60
CA LYS A 180 -3.26 -9.16 14.07
C LYS A 180 -4.46 -8.30 13.73
N LEU A 181 -4.45 -7.05 14.16
CA LEU A 181 -5.44 -6.05 13.79
C LEU A 181 -4.74 -4.82 13.25
N ARG A 182 -5.28 -4.24 12.18
CA ARG A 182 -4.89 -2.93 11.66
C ARG A 182 -6.11 -2.11 11.31
N TYR A 183 -6.06 -0.84 11.66
CA TYR A 183 -6.97 0.18 11.21
C TYR A 183 -6.17 1.22 10.41
N LEU A 184 -6.67 1.56 9.23
CA LEU A 184 -6.08 2.54 8.32
C LEU A 184 -7.11 3.61 8.01
N HIS A 185 -6.72 4.88 8.16
CA HIS A 185 -7.44 6.04 7.68
C HIS A 185 -6.58 6.80 6.68
N THR A 186 -7.08 7.01 5.47
CA THR A 186 -6.41 7.78 4.42
C THR A 186 -7.32 8.91 3.96
N LYS A 187 -6.75 10.11 3.80
CA LYS A 187 -7.39 11.24 3.11
C LYS A 187 -6.47 11.69 1.98
N VAL A 188 -7.02 11.84 0.78
CA VAL A 188 -6.33 12.39 -0.38
C VAL A 188 -7.19 13.51 -0.96
N GLU A 189 -6.56 14.63 -1.26
CA GLU A 189 -7.11 15.70 -2.06
C GLU A 189 -6.18 15.87 -3.27
N LEU A 190 -6.70 15.53 -4.43
CA LEU A 190 -5.99 15.64 -5.71
C LEU A 190 -6.76 16.60 -6.61
N ASN A 191 -6.13 17.68 -6.99
CA ASN A 191 -6.61 18.66 -7.95
C ASN A 191 -5.53 18.87 -8.99
N GLN A 192 -5.90 18.83 -10.26
CA GLN A 192 -4.94 18.85 -11.35
C GLN A 192 -5.51 19.58 -12.56
N VAL A 193 -4.82 20.64 -12.98
CA VAL A 193 -5.03 21.24 -14.30
C VAL A 193 -4.11 20.49 -15.28
N TYR A 194 -4.67 19.93 -16.33
CA TYR A 194 -3.96 19.05 -17.26
C TYR A 194 -4.03 19.52 -18.71
N ALA A 195 -3.01 19.18 -19.49
CA ALA A 195 -2.99 19.44 -20.93
C ALA A 195 -3.94 18.48 -21.65
N ALA A 196 -4.94 19.02 -22.35
CA ALA A 196 -5.91 18.27 -23.16
C ALA A 196 -5.56 18.19 -24.65
N GLY A 197 -4.33 18.55 -25.03
CA GLY A 197 -3.82 18.57 -26.38
C GLY A 197 -3.58 19.98 -26.93
N TRP A 198 -3.06 20.07 -28.13
CA TRP A 198 -2.75 21.34 -28.79
C TRP A 198 -4.03 22.03 -29.29
N LEU A 199 -4.17 23.32 -29.02
CA LEU A 199 -5.20 24.18 -29.58
C LEU A 199 -4.74 24.82 -30.91
N ASN A 200 -3.45 25.19 -30.98
CA ASN A 200 -2.77 25.74 -32.13
C ASN A 200 -1.26 25.49 -32.05
N ASP A 201 -0.44 26.19 -32.84
CA ASP A 201 1.01 25.99 -32.92
C ASP A 201 1.78 26.28 -31.61
N THR A 202 1.18 26.98 -30.66
CA THR A 202 1.87 27.41 -29.41
C THR A 202 1.08 27.13 -28.15
N GLU A 203 -0.24 26.99 -28.23
CA GLU A 203 -1.09 26.89 -27.05
C GLU A 203 -1.63 25.48 -26.83
N LEU A 204 -1.54 25.02 -25.58
CA LEU A 204 -2.17 23.81 -25.09
C LEU A 204 -3.55 24.14 -24.53
N ASN A 205 -4.55 23.40 -24.97
CA ASN A 205 -5.86 23.38 -24.34
C ASN A 205 -5.75 22.71 -22.97
N ARG A 206 -6.48 23.20 -21.95
CA ARG A 206 -6.41 22.70 -20.59
C ARG A 206 -7.76 22.30 -20.03
N GLY A 207 -7.76 21.23 -19.25
CA GLY A 207 -8.89 20.79 -18.45
C GLY A 207 -8.51 20.71 -16.96
N TYR A 208 -9.52 20.48 -16.13
CA TYR A 208 -9.34 20.26 -14.70
C TYR A 208 -9.93 18.91 -14.29
N SER A 209 -9.22 18.18 -13.47
CA SER A 209 -9.68 16.98 -12.80
C SER A 209 -9.37 17.09 -11.30
N GLY A 210 -10.35 16.78 -10.47
CA GLY A 210 -10.17 16.82 -9.02
C GLY A 210 -10.85 15.65 -8.33
N SER A 211 -10.29 15.22 -7.19
CA SER A 211 -10.93 14.27 -6.30
C SER A 211 -10.65 14.56 -4.83
N ASP A 212 -11.70 14.43 -4.02
CA ASP A 212 -11.62 14.35 -2.57
C ASP A 212 -11.91 12.93 -2.14
N GLU A 213 -10.93 12.24 -1.55
CA GLU A 213 -11.05 10.86 -1.14
C GLU A 213 -10.84 10.67 0.36
N LYS A 214 -11.68 9.82 0.97
CA LYS A 214 -11.55 9.40 2.37
C LYS A 214 -11.77 7.90 2.48
N MET A 215 -10.73 7.18 2.88
CA MET A 215 -10.78 5.74 3.06
C MET A 215 -10.60 5.37 4.53
N ASN A 216 -11.42 4.43 4.98
CA ASN A 216 -11.23 3.72 6.24
C ASN A 216 -11.16 2.23 5.93
N ALA A 217 -10.20 1.54 6.52
CA ALA A 217 -10.08 0.09 6.40
C ALA A 217 -9.72 -0.51 7.76
N ILE A 218 -10.37 -1.62 8.10
CA ILE A 218 -10.01 -2.47 9.22
C ILE A 218 -9.68 -3.86 8.69
N THR A 219 -8.60 -4.45 9.18
CA THR A 219 -8.23 -5.83 8.89
C THR A 219 -7.96 -6.56 10.20
N LEU A 220 -8.49 -7.78 10.32
CA LEU A 220 -8.27 -8.69 11.44
C LEU A 220 -7.83 -10.03 10.87
N ASP A 221 -6.77 -10.62 11.41
CA ASP A 221 -6.27 -11.93 11.03
C ASP A 221 -6.00 -12.75 12.29
N ASN A 222 -6.61 -13.93 12.36
CA ASN A 222 -6.46 -14.87 13.46
C ASN A 222 -5.81 -16.14 12.92
N GLN A 223 -4.74 -16.59 13.56
CA GLN A 223 -3.95 -17.72 13.13
C GLN A 223 -3.70 -18.68 14.29
N VAL A 224 -3.73 -19.96 13.98
CA VAL A 224 -3.23 -21.04 14.83
C VAL A 224 -2.21 -21.80 14.01
N ASP A 225 -0.99 -21.95 14.51
CA ASP A 225 0.03 -22.76 13.87
C ASP A 225 0.70 -23.72 14.86
N GLY A 226 1.14 -24.85 14.35
CA GLY A 226 1.80 -25.87 15.16
C GLY A 226 2.29 -27.04 14.33
N SER A 227 3.00 -27.95 14.97
CA SER A 227 3.54 -29.14 14.34
C SER A 227 3.18 -30.40 15.13
N PHE A 228 2.96 -31.51 14.40
CA PHE A 228 2.72 -32.84 14.95
C PHE A 228 3.21 -33.91 13.97
N ASP A 229 3.36 -35.14 14.45
CA ASP A 229 3.78 -36.28 13.63
C ASP A 229 2.67 -37.28 13.43
N THR A 230 2.55 -37.83 12.21
CA THR A 230 1.75 -39.02 11.91
C THR A 230 2.65 -40.10 11.31
N GLY A 231 3.12 -41.00 12.18
CA GLY A 231 4.11 -41.99 11.80
C GLY A 231 5.45 -41.33 11.42
N ALA A 232 5.88 -41.51 10.17
CA ALA A 232 7.11 -40.92 9.65
C ALA A 232 6.92 -39.51 9.04
N VAL A 233 5.71 -39.01 8.99
CA VAL A 233 5.39 -37.71 8.40
C VAL A 233 5.32 -36.67 9.50
N ASN A 234 6.17 -35.63 9.40
CA ASN A 234 6.03 -34.42 10.19
C ASN A 234 5.14 -33.42 9.47
N HIS A 235 4.14 -32.92 10.16
CA HIS A 235 3.18 -31.91 9.71
C HIS A 235 3.46 -30.57 10.36
N ARG A 236 3.49 -29.50 9.58
CA ARG A 236 3.42 -28.13 10.05
C ARG A 236 2.17 -27.46 9.49
N VAL A 237 1.20 -27.25 10.36
CA VAL A 237 -0.13 -26.78 10.00
C VAL A 237 -0.30 -25.32 10.38
N LEU A 238 -0.91 -24.54 9.47
CA LEU A 238 -1.40 -23.18 9.69
C LEU A 238 -2.89 -23.15 9.38
N ILE A 239 -3.69 -22.74 10.34
CA ILE A 239 -5.14 -22.51 10.19
C ILE A 239 -5.40 -21.04 10.48
N GLY A 240 -6.23 -20.39 9.68
CA GLY A 240 -6.55 -19.01 9.95
C GLY A 240 -7.89 -18.56 9.42
N MET A 241 -8.29 -17.41 9.94
CA MET A 241 -9.47 -16.65 9.51
C MET A 241 -9.11 -15.17 9.48
N ASP A 242 -9.31 -14.54 8.34
CA ASP A 242 -9.17 -13.08 8.23
C ASP A 242 -10.47 -12.38 7.84
N TYR A 243 -10.55 -11.13 8.24
CA TYR A 243 -11.65 -10.23 7.93
C TYR A 243 -11.13 -8.88 7.48
N GLN A 244 -11.71 -8.33 6.43
CA GLN A 244 -11.47 -6.99 5.93
C GLN A 244 -12.78 -6.24 5.72
N ASP A 245 -12.87 -5.01 6.24
CA ASP A 245 -13.91 -4.02 5.86
C ASP A 245 -13.21 -2.76 5.41
N ARG A 246 -13.48 -2.32 4.19
CA ARG A 246 -12.95 -1.10 3.60
C ARG A 246 -14.08 -0.26 3.05
N THR A 247 -14.10 1.02 3.41
CA THR A 247 -15.01 2.02 2.84
C THR A 247 -14.17 3.17 2.27
N ASN A 248 -14.34 3.49 0.99
CA ASN A 248 -13.78 4.65 0.33
C ASN A 248 -14.90 5.56 -0.14
N ASN A 249 -14.87 6.85 0.25
CA ASN A 249 -15.77 7.87 -0.22
C ASN A 249 -14.97 8.79 -1.15
N VAL A 250 -15.47 8.98 -2.37
CA VAL A 250 -14.83 9.76 -3.43
C VAL A 250 -15.81 10.79 -3.95
N THR A 251 -15.38 12.05 -4.00
CA THR A 251 -16.10 13.11 -4.70
C THR A 251 -15.24 13.56 -5.87
N GLY A 252 -15.77 13.44 -7.09
CA GLY A 252 -15.06 13.76 -8.33
C GLY A 252 -15.50 15.09 -8.90
N TYR A 253 -14.53 15.84 -9.43
CA TYR A 253 -14.72 17.14 -10.08
C TYR A 253 -14.07 17.13 -11.46
N TYR A 254 -14.64 17.88 -12.40
CA TYR A 254 -14.01 18.22 -13.67
C TYR A 254 -14.23 19.69 -13.98
N GLY A 255 -13.45 20.22 -14.90
CA GLY A 255 -13.57 21.63 -15.29
C GLY A 255 -12.76 21.98 -16.53
N GLY A 256 -12.86 23.25 -16.92
CA GLY A 256 -12.07 23.85 -17.98
C GLY A 256 -11.19 24.97 -17.47
N PHE A 257 -10.06 25.16 -18.13
CA PHE A 257 -9.14 26.25 -17.90
C PHE A 257 -8.78 26.93 -19.22
N PRO A 258 -8.46 28.24 -19.20
CA PRO A 258 -7.93 28.92 -20.38
C PRO A 258 -6.67 28.20 -20.92
N PRO A 259 -6.44 28.21 -22.24
CA PRO A 259 -5.21 27.69 -22.84
C PRO A 259 -3.97 28.36 -22.27
N ILE A 260 -2.83 27.65 -22.37
CA ILE A 260 -1.51 28.16 -21.96
C ILE A 260 -0.52 28.05 -23.11
N ASP A 261 0.29 29.10 -23.34
CA ASP A 261 1.42 29.03 -24.28
C ASP A 261 2.48 28.09 -23.71
N ALA A 262 2.78 27.00 -24.41
CA ALA A 262 3.73 25.98 -23.97
C ALA A 262 5.19 26.41 -24.06
N PHE A 263 5.47 27.50 -24.77
CA PHE A 263 6.83 28.03 -24.99
C PHE A 263 7.11 29.31 -24.21
N HIS A 264 6.05 30.05 -23.85
CA HIS A 264 6.12 31.29 -23.05
C HIS A 264 4.94 31.32 -22.04
N PRO A 265 4.94 30.41 -21.04
CA PRO A 265 3.81 30.25 -20.14
C PRO A 265 3.58 31.50 -19.28
N VAL A 266 2.29 31.85 -19.12
CA VAL A 266 1.84 32.88 -18.17
C VAL A 266 0.85 32.22 -17.24
N TYR A 267 1.20 32.18 -15.95
CA TYR A 267 0.39 31.55 -14.90
C TYR A 267 -0.55 32.55 -14.21
N GLY A 268 -1.45 32.05 -13.36
CA GLY A 268 -2.44 32.83 -12.62
C GLY A 268 -3.82 32.87 -13.27
N ALA A 269 -4.08 31.97 -14.25
CA ALA A 269 -5.40 31.83 -14.86
C ALA A 269 -6.40 31.27 -13.84
N LYS A 270 -7.66 31.69 -13.97
CA LYS A 270 -8.78 31.11 -13.21
C LYS A 270 -9.54 30.10 -14.06
N PRO A 271 -10.17 29.11 -13.46
CA PRO A 271 -10.96 28.14 -14.20
C PRO A 271 -12.14 28.82 -14.90
N ASP A 272 -12.48 28.37 -16.11
CA ASP A 272 -13.73 28.73 -16.80
C ASP A 272 -14.92 28.19 -16.00
N TYR A 273 -14.81 26.96 -15.52
CA TYR A 273 -15.74 26.32 -14.60
C TYR A 273 -15.11 25.13 -13.90
N ILE A 274 -15.60 24.78 -12.71
CA ILE A 274 -15.34 23.53 -12.01
C ILE A 274 -16.69 22.98 -11.54
N THR A 275 -16.96 21.71 -11.85
CA THR A 275 -18.23 21.05 -11.56
C THR A 275 -18.02 19.69 -10.94
N GLN A 276 -18.80 19.37 -9.91
CA GLN A 276 -18.86 18.02 -9.38
C GLN A 276 -19.60 17.11 -10.38
N TYR A 277 -19.05 15.91 -10.65
CA TYR A 277 -19.67 14.92 -11.54
C TYR A 277 -19.98 13.58 -10.87
N SER A 278 -19.36 13.30 -9.72
CA SER A 278 -19.64 12.07 -8.97
C SER A 278 -19.56 12.29 -7.46
N ARG A 279 -20.25 11.44 -6.71
CA ARG A 279 -20.14 11.32 -5.25
C ARG A 279 -20.34 9.88 -4.85
N GLU A 280 -19.23 9.14 -4.85
CA GLU A 280 -19.23 7.71 -4.76
C GLU A 280 -18.87 7.21 -3.37
N LYS A 281 -19.44 6.06 -3.00
CA LYS A 281 -19.08 5.28 -1.83
C LYS A 281 -18.81 3.85 -2.26
N HIS A 282 -17.55 3.45 -2.17
CA HIS A 282 -17.11 2.08 -2.46
C HIS A 282 -16.91 1.33 -1.14
N LYS A 283 -17.62 0.24 -0.97
CA LYS A 283 -17.50 -0.62 0.20
C LYS A 283 -17.08 -2.02 -0.22
N LEU A 284 -16.08 -2.57 0.46
CA LEU A 284 -15.63 -3.95 0.30
C LEU A 284 -15.59 -4.62 1.66
N ARG A 285 -16.21 -5.79 1.78
CA ARG A 285 -16.08 -6.72 2.89
C ARG A 285 -15.58 -8.06 2.38
N GLN A 286 -14.66 -8.63 3.11
CA GLN A 286 -14.13 -9.95 2.80
C GLN A 286 -13.92 -10.72 4.09
N THR A 287 -14.34 -11.99 4.10
CA THR A 287 -14.00 -12.96 5.15
C THR A 287 -13.35 -14.15 4.47
N GLY A 288 -12.17 -14.54 4.92
CA GLY A 288 -11.42 -15.68 4.39
C GLY A 288 -11.14 -16.71 5.47
N TYR A 289 -11.29 -17.97 5.15
CA TYR A 289 -10.91 -19.12 5.98
C TYR A 289 -9.83 -19.90 5.24
N TYR A 290 -8.70 -20.18 5.87
CA TYR A 290 -7.60 -20.84 5.20
C TYR A 290 -6.91 -21.87 6.07
N LEU A 291 -6.39 -22.89 5.39
CA LEU A 291 -5.63 -23.99 5.96
C LEU A 291 -4.44 -24.27 5.04
N GLN A 292 -3.28 -24.47 5.63
CA GLN A 292 -2.08 -24.98 4.94
C GLN A 292 -1.44 -26.04 5.79
N ASP A 293 -1.04 -27.16 5.16
CA ASP A 293 -0.18 -28.20 5.77
C ASP A 293 1.09 -28.34 4.95
N GLN A 294 2.22 -28.26 5.64
CA GLN A 294 3.55 -28.54 5.10
C GLN A 294 4.04 -29.88 5.69
N MET A 295 4.00 -30.89 4.87
CA MET A 295 4.38 -32.25 5.23
C MET A 295 5.83 -32.54 4.85
N SER A 296 6.55 -33.18 5.74
CA SER A 296 7.92 -33.65 5.46
C SER A 296 8.08 -35.11 5.85
N ILE A 297 8.62 -35.91 4.94
CA ILE A 297 9.04 -37.27 5.16
C ILE A 297 10.36 -37.49 4.42
N ASP A 298 11.40 -37.87 5.14
CA ASP A 298 12.76 -38.01 4.60
C ASP A 298 13.18 -36.80 3.77
N ARG A 299 13.31 -36.96 2.45
CA ARG A 299 13.71 -35.93 1.48
C ARG A 299 12.54 -35.29 0.76
N TRP A 300 11.32 -35.74 0.97
CA TRP A 300 10.13 -35.20 0.36
C TRP A 300 9.56 -34.04 1.18
N ARG A 301 9.12 -32.99 0.49
CA ARG A 301 8.38 -31.87 1.06
C ARG A 301 7.13 -31.68 0.23
N LEU A 302 5.97 -31.84 0.85
CA LEU A 302 4.66 -31.62 0.24
C LEU A 302 3.98 -30.45 0.96
N THR A 303 3.52 -29.46 0.22
CA THR A 303 2.68 -28.37 0.75
C THR A 303 1.31 -28.45 0.10
N LEU A 304 0.27 -28.51 0.92
CA LEU A 304 -1.11 -28.40 0.49
C LEU A 304 -1.76 -27.23 1.20
N GLY A 305 -2.54 -26.43 0.47
CA GLY A 305 -3.25 -25.29 1.03
C GLY A 305 -4.58 -25.05 0.33
N GLY A 306 -5.54 -24.61 1.09
CA GLY A 306 -6.86 -24.21 0.61
C GLY A 306 -7.39 -22.99 1.34
N ARG A 307 -8.14 -22.16 0.64
CA ARG A 307 -8.77 -20.96 1.17
C ARG A 307 -10.16 -20.77 0.57
N TYR A 308 -11.11 -20.42 1.40
CA TYR A 308 -12.46 -20.06 1.00
C TYR A 308 -12.73 -18.61 1.39
N ASP A 309 -13.05 -17.77 0.41
CA ASP A 309 -13.35 -16.35 0.55
C ASP A 309 -14.83 -16.06 0.30
N GLN A 310 -15.40 -15.22 1.15
CA GLN A 310 -16.70 -14.58 0.96
C GLN A 310 -16.45 -13.08 0.77
N VAL A 311 -16.83 -12.54 -0.39
CA VAL A 311 -16.59 -11.14 -0.75
C VAL A 311 -17.89 -10.46 -1.11
N SER A 312 -18.11 -9.28 -0.52
CA SER A 312 -19.20 -8.36 -0.86
C SER A 312 -18.60 -7.02 -1.24
N VAL A 313 -18.97 -6.53 -2.42
CA VAL A 313 -18.60 -5.21 -2.94
C VAL A 313 -19.88 -4.43 -3.19
N SER A 314 -19.95 -3.18 -2.74
CA SER A 314 -21.06 -2.26 -3.00
C SER A 314 -20.50 -0.92 -3.43
N ASN A 315 -20.87 -0.49 -4.62
CA ASN A 315 -20.54 0.82 -5.17
C ASN A 315 -21.84 1.63 -5.31
N VAL A 316 -21.91 2.79 -4.68
CA VAL A 316 -23.06 3.69 -4.70
C VAL A 316 -22.58 5.06 -5.15
N ASP A 317 -23.11 5.56 -6.26
CA ASP A 317 -22.94 6.96 -6.65
C ASP A 317 -24.19 7.75 -6.22
N ASN A 318 -24.01 8.58 -5.17
CA ASN A 318 -25.08 9.39 -4.62
C ASN A 318 -25.38 10.64 -5.47
N PHE A 319 -24.55 10.98 -6.42
CA PHE A 319 -24.74 12.08 -7.36
C PHE A 319 -25.61 11.63 -8.55
N ASN A 320 -25.26 10.50 -9.15
CA ASN A 320 -25.96 9.94 -10.31
C ASN A 320 -27.07 8.96 -9.92
N HIS A 321 -27.28 8.70 -8.61
CA HIS A 321 -28.27 7.76 -8.08
C HIS A 321 -28.13 6.33 -8.64
N THR A 322 -26.90 5.89 -8.85
CA THR A 322 -26.59 4.54 -9.33
C THR A 322 -26.01 3.65 -8.22
N ARG A 323 -26.26 2.35 -8.33
CA ARG A 323 -25.73 1.34 -7.41
C ARG A 323 -25.36 0.07 -8.15
N SER A 324 -24.21 -0.50 -7.76
CA SER A 324 -23.75 -1.80 -8.22
C SER A 324 -23.31 -2.62 -7.02
N ASP A 325 -23.82 -3.81 -6.88
CA ASP A 325 -23.48 -4.75 -5.79
C ASP A 325 -22.96 -6.06 -6.40
N LEU A 326 -21.94 -6.63 -5.77
CA LEU A 326 -21.35 -7.91 -6.13
C LEU A 326 -21.12 -8.75 -4.87
N ASP A 327 -21.77 -9.90 -4.79
CA ASP A 327 -21.51 -10.91 -3.77
C ASP A 327 -20.94 -12.16 -4.45
N LYS A 328 -19.75 -12.58 -4.05
CA LYS A 328 -19.04 -13.73 -4.62
C LYS A 328 -18.34 -14.54 -3.53
N ASN A 329 -18.37 -15.85 -3.74
CA ASN A 329 -17.55 -16.79 -2.99
C ASN A 329 -16.48 -17.34 -3.93
N ASN A 330 -15.30 -17.60 -3.40
CA ASN A 330 -14.21 -18.19 -4.17
C ASN A 330 -13.43 -19.19 -3.34
N PHE A 331 -12.97 -20.27 -3.99
CA PHE A 331 -12.03 -21.21 -3.41
C PHE A 331 -10.70 -21.12 -4.15
N SER A 332 -9.62 -20.86 -3.40
CA SER A 332 -8.26 -20.84 -3.91
C SER A 332 -7.47 -22.01 -3.33
N SER A 333 -6.60 -22.61 -4.13
CA SER A 333 -5.82 -23.80 -3.73
C SER A 333 -4.35 -23.65 -4.11
N ARG A 334 -3.52 -24.37 -3.35
CA ARG A 334 -2.08 -24.50 -3.61
C ARG A 334 -1.64 -25.93 -3.32
N ALA A 335 -0.83 -26.48 -4.23
CA ALA A 335 -0.11 -27.74 -4.03
C ALA A 335 1.32 -27.57 -4.52
N ALA A 336 2.31 -28.03 -3.75
CA ALA A 336 3.71 -28.02 -4.15
C ALA A 336 4.42 -29.27 -3.65
N LEU A 337 5.20 -29.89 -4.51
CA LEU A 337 6.02 -31.06 -4.18
C LEU A 337 7.47 -30.77 -4.50
N LEU A 338 8.37 -31.06 -3.55
CA LEU A 338 9.81 -30.86 -3.68
C LEU A 338 10.53 -32.10 -3.16
N TYR A 339 11.65 -32.46 -3.83
CA TYR A 339 12.55 -33.53 -3.40
C TYR A 339 13.96 -32.99 -3.21
N LEU A 340 14.57 -33.32 -2.07
CA LEU A 340 15.93 -32.90 -1.70
C LEU A 340 16.94 -33.99 -2.03
N PHE A 341 17.84 -33.79 -2.99
CA PHE A 341 18.96 -34.67 -3.27
C PHE A 341 20.17 -34.34 -2.38
N ASP A 342 21.02 -35.34 -2.08
CA ASP A 342 22.23 -35.17 -1.26
C ASP A 342 23.26 -34.20 -1.87
N ASN A 343 23.24 -34.05 -3.20
CA ASN A 343 24.11 -33.14 -3.93
C ASN A 343 23.66 -31.69 -3.94
N GLY A 344 22.60 -31.34 -3.17
CA GLY A 344 22.04 -29.99 -3.06
C GLY A 344 21.03 -29.61 -4.17
N VAL A 345 20.77 -30.51 -5.13
CA VAL A 345 19.72 -30.30 -6.14
C VAL A 345 18.35 -30.52 -5.48
N ALA A 346 17.39 -29.61 -5.75
CA ALA A 346 16.04 -29.65 -5.17
C ALA A 346 14.97 -29.34 -6.24
N PRO A 347 14.65 -30.31 -7.14
CA PRO A 347 13.56 -30.12 -8.10
C PRO A 347 12.22 -29.97 -7.39
N TYR A 348 11.37 -29.11 -7.93
CA TYR A 348 10.03 -28.91 -7.42
C TYR A 348 9.01 -28.68 -8.54
N VAL A 349 7.75 -28.95 -8.22
CA VAL A 349 6.59 -28.61 -9.04
C VAL A 349 5.57 -27.94 -8.11
N SER A 350 4.89 -26.91 -8.59
CA SER A 350 3.84 -26.23 -7.83
C SER A 350 2.69 -25.80 -8.73
N TYR A 351 1.50 -25.84 -8.14
CA TYR A 351 0.27 -25.30 -8.69
C TYR A 351 -0.36 -24.38 -7.65
N SER A 352 -0.82 -23.20 -8.07
CA SER A 352 -1.56 -22.27 -7.20
C SER A 352 -2.54 -21.43 -8.00
N THR A 353 -3.61 -21.00 -7.33
CA THR A 353 -4.65 -20.14 -7.91
C THR A 353 -4.65 -18.79 -7.23
N ALA A 354 -5.02 -17.73 -7.99
CA ALA A 354 -5.25 -16.39 -7.48
C ALA A 354 -6.69 -15.96 -7.76
N PHE A 355 -7.16 -15.02 -6.97
CA PHE A 355 -8.50 -14.49 -7.05
C PHE A 355 -8.47 -12.97 -6.84
N THR A 356 -9.12 -12.25 -7.74
CA THR A 356 -9.36 -10.81 -7.63
C THR A 356 -10.80 -10.52 -8.03
N PRO A 357 -11.67 -10.07 -7.11
CA PRO A 357 -13.02 -9.66 -7.49
C PRO A 357 -12.93 -8.39 -8.32
N THR A 358 -13.50 -8.41 -9.50
CA THR A 358 -13.66 -7.22 -10.35
C THR A 358 -14.97 -6.56 -9.99
N SER A 359 -14.92 -5.26 -9.66
CA SER A 359 -16.10 -4.47 -9.29
C SER A 359 -16.74 -3.77 -10.48
N PHE A 360 -16.28 -4.06 -11.69
CA PHE A 360 -16.91 -3.54 -12.90
C PHE A 360 -17.98 -4.54 -13.35
N ALA A 361 -19.22 -4.05 -13.48
CA ALA A 361 -20.20 -4.74 -14.28
C ALA A 361 -19.73 -4.65 -15.74
N ASP A 362 -19.65 -5.81 -16.39
CA ASP A 362 -19.44 -5.89 -17.84
C ASP A 362 -20.61 -5.20 -18.56
#